data_693dd2a5f8c652c599ce49a72b8dff10
#
_entry.id   693dd2a5f8c652c599ce49a72b8dff10
#
_cell.length_a   1.000
_cell.length_b   1.000
_cell.length_c   1.000
_cell.angle_alpha   90.00
_cell.angle_beta   90.00
_cell.angle_gamma   90.00
#
_symmetry.space_group_name_H-M   'P 1'
#
loop_
_entity.id
_entity.type
_entity.pdbx_description
1 polymer ?
#
loop_
_entity_poly.entity_id
_entity_poly.type
_entity_poly.pdbx_seq_one_letter_code
_entity_poly.pdbx_strand_id
1 'polypeptide(L)'
;EKDHIERIAEEMRKLDFDKVEIDPQGNVLGYMGTGETLIGFDAHIDTVGIGNRDNWEFDPYEGFESDTEIGGRGTSDQLGGIVSAVYGARIMKDLGAFK
;
A
#
# COMPACT_ATOMS: atom_id res chain seq x y z
N GLU A 1 -9.59 4.33 -8.17
CA GLU A 1 -9.43 3.73 -6.84
C GLU A 1 -9.64 2.22 -6.84
N LYS A 2 -10.63 1.74 -7.60
CA LYS A 2 -10.91 0.31 -7.70
C LYS A 2 -9.67 -0.49 -8.14
N ASP A 3 -8.95 0.02 -9.13
CA ASP A 3 -7.76 -0.65 -9.66
C ASP A 3 -6.65 -0.71 -8.62
N HIS A 4 -6.48 0.34 -7.83
CA HIS A 4 -5.51 0.37 -6.74
C HIS A 4 -5.86 -0.66 -5.66
N ILE A 5 -7.14 -0.75 -5.30
CA ILE A 5 -7.64 -1.69 -4.31
C ILE A 5 -7.38 -3.13 -4.76
N GLU A 6 -7.72 -3.43 -6.00
CA GLU A 6 -7.51 -4.77 -6.56
C GLU A 6 -6.02 -5.12 -6.65
N ARG A 7 -5.19 -4.15 -7.01
CA ARG A 7 -3.73 -4.35 -7.10
C ARG A 7 -3.12 -4.62 -5.73
N ILE A 8 -3.56 -3.89 -4.70
CA ILE A 8 -3.08 -4.11 -3.33
C ILE A 8 -3.49 -5.49 -2.84
N ALA A 9 -4.74 -5.87 -3.07
CA ALA A 9 -5.24 -7.20 -2.68
C ALA A 9 -4.45 -8.31 -3.37
N GLU A 10 -4.14 -8.14 -4.66
CA GLU A 10 -3.33 -9.08 -5.41
C GLU A 10 -1.94 -9.22 -4.82
N GLU A 11 -1.30 -8.09 -4.46
CA GLU A 11 0.03 -8.11 -3.86
C GLU A 11 0.01 -8.81 -2.49
N MET A 12 -1.00 -8.53 -1.67
CA MET A 12 -1.15 -9.20 -0.38
C MET A 12 -1.28 -10.72 -0.53
N ARG A 13 -2.06 -11.17 -1.52
CA ARG A 13 -2.19 -12.62 -1.81
C ARG A 13 -0.87 -13.22 -2.25
N LYS A 14 -0.15 -12.51 -3.11
CA LYS A 14 1.17 -12.91 -3.60
C LYS A 14 2.17 -13.03 -2.46
N LEU A 15 2.05 -12.20 -1.43
CA LEU A 15 2.92 -12.21 -0.25
C LEU A 15 2.42 -13.15 0.85
N ASP A 16 1.46 -14.00 0.55
CA ASP A 16 0.92 -15.02 1.46
C ASP A 16 0.32 -14.46 2.74
N PHE A 17 -0.43 -13.38 2.64
CA PHE A 17 -1.29 -12.96 3.75
C PHE A 17 -2.29 -14.07 4.06
N ASP A 18 -2.57 -14.29 5.33
CA ASP A 18 -3.45 -15.39 5.75
C ASP A 18 -4.88 -15.21 5.25
N LYS A 19 -5.32 -13.97 5.15
CA LYS A 19 -6.63 -13.64 4.63
C LYS A 19 -6.56 -12.27 3.97
N VAL A 20 -7.19 -12.13 2.81
CA VAL A 20 -7.30 -10.85 2.11
C VAL A 20 -8.75 -10.71 1.67
N GLU A 21 -9.37 -9.60 2.03
CA GLU A 21 -10.75 -9.34 1.62
C GLU A 21 -10.93 -7.88 1.24
N ILE A 22 -11.90 -7.62 0.39
CA ILE A 22 -12.33 -6.27 0.02
C ILE A 22 -13.74 -6.12 0.55
N ASP A 23 -13.96 -5.13 1.42
CA ASP A 23 -15.26 -4.94 2.02
C ASP A 23 -16.21 -4.18 1.06
N PRO A 24 -17.52 -4.09 1.39
CA PRO A 24 -18.48 -3.39 0.52
C PRO A 24 -18.20 -1.90 0.33
N GLN A 25 -17.42 -1.28 1.21
CA GLN A 25 -17.05 0.12 1.08
C GLN A 25 -15.79 0.33 0.23
N GLY A 26 -15.14 -0.76 -0.19
CA GLY A 26 -13.94 -0.69 -1.01
C GLY A 26 -12.64 -0.66 -0.23
N ASN A 27 -12.64 -1.05 1.03
CA ASN A 27 -11.42 -1.18 1.83
C ASN A 27 -10.79 -2.55 1.58
N VAL A 28 -9.46 -2.60 1.51
CA VAL A 28 -8.71 -3.86 1.49
C VAL A 28 -8.29 -4.18 2.91
N LEU A 29 -8.61 -5.39 3.34
CA LEU A 29 -8.27 -5.89 4.66
C LEU A 29 -7.37 -7.11 4.51
N GLY A 30 -6.13 -6.99 4.98
CA GLY A 30 -5.17 -8.08 5.00
C GLY A 30 -4.88 -8.52 6.42
N TYR A 31 -4.88 -9.81 6.65
CA TYR A 31 -4.69 -10.40 7.98
C TYR A 31 -3.48 -11.30 8.00
N MET A 32 -2.69 -11.21 9.05
CA MET A 32 -1.57 -12.12 9.31
C MET A 32 -1.54 -12.51 10.77
N GLY A 33 -1.29 -13.79 11.02
CA GLY A 33 -1.16 -14.33 12.36
C GLY A 33 -2.50 -14.71 12.98
N THR A 34 -2.42 -15.40 14.12
CA THR A 34 -3.59 -15.95 14.81
C THR A 34 -3.54 -15.71 16.32
N GLY A 35 -2.66 -14.81 16.77
CA GLY A 35 -2.53 -14.49 18.19
C GLY A 35 -3.76 -13.78 18.74
N GLU A 36 -3.86 -13.73 20.06
CA GLU A 36 -4.99 -13.09 20.74
C GLU A 36 -4.94 -11.57 20.66
N THR A 37 -3.75 -10.99 20.58
CA THR A 37 -3.58 -9.54 20.45
C THR A 37 -3.66 -9.15 18.99
N LEU A 38 -4.56 -8.25 18.67
CA LEU A 38 -4.74 -7.74 17.32
C LEU A 38 -4.18 -6.33 17.22
N ILE A 39 -3.24 -6.12 16.30
CA ILE A 39 -2.68 -4.80 16.02
C ILE A 39 -3.16 -4.38 14.64
N GLY A 40 -3.76 -3.19 14.55
CA GLY A 40 -4.24 -2.66 13.29
C GLY A 40 -3.30 -1.60 12.73
N PHE A 41 -3.02 -1.69 11.43
CA PHE A 41 -2.35 -0.64 10.67
C PHE A 41 -3.33 -0.12 9.62
N ASP A 42 -3.33 1.18 9.45
CA ASP A 42 -4.26 1.83 8.54
C ASP A 42 -3.51 2.76 7.60
N ALA A 43 -3.90 2.77 6.34
CA ALA A 43 -3.35 3.67 5.33
C ALA A 43 -4.40 3.93 4.26
N HIS A 44 -4.35 5.10 3.64
CA HIS A 44 -5.32 5.47 2.60
C HIS A 44 -4.70 5.41 1.20
N ILE A 45 -5.54 5.25 0.20
CA ILE A 45 -5.13 5.20 -1.21
C ILE A 45 -5.47 6.46 -2.00
N ASP A 46 -6.39 7.26 -1.49
CA ASP A 46 -6.77 8.49 -2.17
C ASP A 46 -5.65 9.52 -2.10
N THR A 47 -5.58 10.35 -3.12
CA THR A 47 -4.60 11.43 -3.20
C THR A 47 -5.29 12.74 -3.52
N VAL A 48 -4.64 13.85 -3.19
CA VAL A 48 -5.11 15.16 -3.66
C VAL A 48 -4.80 15.31 -5.15
N GLY A 49 -5.49 16.26 -5.79
CA GLY A 49 -5.20 16.58 -7.18
C GLY A 49 -3.79 17.15 -7.35
N ILE A 50 -3.32 17.16 -8.58
CA ILE A 50 -1.96 17.62 -8.88
C ILE A 50 -1.82 19.14 -8.88
N GLY A 51 -2.93 19.89 -8.88
CA GLY A 51 -2.89 21.34 -9.01
C GLY A 51 -2.49 21.75 -10.43
N ASN A 52 -1.69 22.82 -10.53
CA ASN A 52 -1.22 23.29 -11.84
C ASN A 52 -0.10 22.39 -12.36
N ARG A 53 -0.35 21.74 -13.50
CA ARG A 53 0.61 20.83 -14.15
C ARG A 53 1.97 21.52 -14.41
N ASP A 54 1.95 22.81 -14.69
CA ASP A 54 3.18 23.56 -14.99
C ASP A 54 4.12 23.69 -13.79
N ASN A 55 3.63 23.46 -12.58
CA ASN A 55 4.47 23.48 -11.37
C ASN A 55 5.26 22.19 -11.18
N TRP A 56 5.06 21.19 -12.02
CA TRP A 56 5.76 19.92 -11.94
C TRP A 56 6.87 19.85 -12.97
N GLU A 57 8.03 19.38 -12.56
CA GLU A 57 9.18 19.19 -13.45
C GLU A 57 9.06 17.92 -14.30
N PHE A 58 8.12 17.05 -13.96
CA PHE A 58 7.85 15.79 -14.65
C PHE A 58 6.34 15.53 -14.58
N ASP A 59 5.85 14.52 -15.34
CA ASP A 59 4.43 14.16 -15.29
C ASP A 59 4.10 13.52 -13.93
N PRO A 60 3.29 14.17 -13.08
CA PRO A 60 2.99 13.66 -11.73
C PRO A 60 2.16 12.38 -11.73
N TYR A 61 1.48 12.06 -12.81
CA TYR A 61 0.70 10.81 -12.93
C TYR A 61 1.56 9.65 -13.40
N GLU A 62 2.46 9.91 -14.33
CA GLU A 62 3.41 8.91 -14.80
C GLU A 62 4.52 8.67 -13.77
N GLY A 63 4.96 9.75 -13.14
CA GLY A 63 6.02 9.69 -12.15
C GLY A 63 7.38 9.39 -12.75
N PHE A 64 8.35 9.17 -11.88
CA PHE A 64 9.67 8.74 -12.27
C PHE A 64 10.31 7.86 -11.21
N GLU A 65 11.30 7.09 -11.61
CA GLU A 65 12.09 6.25 -10.73
C GLU A 65 13.56 6.42 -11.05
N SER A 66 14.38 6.57 -10.02
CA SER A 66 15.83 6.60 -10.13
C SER A 66 16.42 5.62 -9.10
N ASP A 67 17.75 5.58 -9.01
CA ASP A 67 18.41 4.71 -8.02
C ASP A 67 18.11 5.12 -6.57
N THR A 68 17.71 6.37 -6.36
CA THR A 68 17.53 6.92 -5.01
C THR A 68 16.16 7.49 -4.73
N GLU A 69 15.32 7.69 -5.76
CA GLU A 69 14.05 8.39 -5.61
C GLU A 69 12.95 7.77 -6.47
N ILE A 70 11.73 7.83 -5.93
CA ILE A 70 10.50 7.57 -6.68
C ILE A 70 9.66 8.83 -6.54
N GLY A 71 9.30 9.43 -7.65
CA GLY A 71 8.54 10.68 -7.67
C GLY A 71 7.20 10.54 -8.37
N GLY A 72 6.21 11.27 -7.89
CA GLY A 72 4.88 11.29 -8.46
C GLY A 72 3.83 11.61 -7.43
N ARG A 73 2.62 11.94 -7.87
CA ARG A 73 1.51 12.18 -6.96
C ARG A 73 1.18 10.88 -6.20
N GLY A 74 1.13 10.94 -4.89
CA GLY A 74 0.79 9.81 -4.04
C GLY A 74 1.97 8.96 -3.59
N THR A 75 3.19 9.18 -4.09
CA THR A 75 4.35 8.36 -3.70
C THR A 75 4.70 8.50 -2.23
N SER A 76 4.48 9.66 -1.66
CA SER A 76 4.70 9.91 -0.24
C SER A 76 3.39 9.84 0.55
N ASP A 77 2.35 10.48 0.07
CA ASP A 77 1.05 10.56 0.77
C ASP A 77 -0.04 9.89 -0.06
N GLN A 78 -0.36 8.61 0.13
CA GLN A 78 0.32 7.78 1.11
C GLN A 78 0.61 6.37 0.56
N LEU A 79 0.76 6.24 -0.77
CA LEU A 79 1.01 4.93 -1.37
C LEU A 79 2.32 4.30 -0.88
N GLY A 80 3.33 5.13 -0.63
CA GLY A 80 4.58 4.66 -0.03
C GLY A 80 4.36 4.02 1.34
N GLY A 81 3.46 4.60 2.14
CA GLY A 81 3.09 4.05 3.45
C GLY A 81 2.38 2.71 3.32
N ILE A 82 1.51 2.56 2.32
CA ILE A 82 0.83 1.29 2.06
C ILE A 82 1.84 0.20 1.71
N VAL A 83 2.75 0.48 0.80
CA VAL A 83 3.78 -0.48 0.38
C VAL A 83 4.65 -0.87 1.58
N SER A 84 5.04 0.10 2.39
CA SER A 84 5.83 -0.15 3.59
C SER A 84 5.11 -1.05 4.58
N ALA A 85 3.82 -0.83 4.80
CA ALA A 85 3.01 -1.64 5.71
C ALA A 85 2.86 -3.07 5.20
N VAL A 86 2.52 -3.24 3.93
CA VAL A 86 2.29 -4.55 3.31
C VAL A 86 3.57 -5.40 3.33
N TYR A 87 4.68 -4.83 2.89
CA TYR A 87 5.96 -5.55 2.86
C TYR A 87 6.56 -5.71 4.25
N GLY A 88 6.34 -4.74 5.15
CA GLY A 88 6.73 -4.87 6.55
C GLY A 88 6.06 -6.04 7.23
N ALA A 89 4.77 -6.26 6.98
CA ALA A 89 4.03 -7.40 7.49
C ALA A 89 4.61 -8.72 6.96
N ARG A 90 4.94 -8.78 5.68
CA ARG A 90 5.57 -9.97 5.11
C ARG A 90 6.93 -10.25 5.73
N ILE A 91 7.75 -9.23 5.95
CA ILE A 91 9.04 -9.38 6.62
C ILE A 91 8.85 -9.93 8.03
N MET A 92 7.89 -9.41 8.77
CA MET A 92 7.57 -9.91 10.11
C MET A 92 7.16 -11.38 10.08
N LYS A 93 6.37 -11.77 9.08
CA LYS A 93 5.98 -13.17 8.88
C LYS A 93 7.23 -14.05 8.67
N ASP A 94 8.12 -13.62 7.78
CA ASP A 94 9.34 -14.37 7.47
C ASP A 94 10.26 -14.51 8.71
N LEU A 95 10.23 -13.53 9.60
CA LEU A 95 10.99 -13.56 10.85
C LEU A 95 10.27 -14.35 11.96
N GLY A 96 9.10 -14.87 11.71
CA GLY A 96 8.35 -15.68 12.66
C GLY A 96 7.62 -14.88 13.75
N ALA A 97 7.36 -13.59 13.52
CA ALA A 97 6.72 -12.73 14.51
C ALA A 97 5.25 -13.08 14.79
N PHE A 98 4.60 -13.83 13.92
CA PHE A 98 3.19 -14.17 14.03
C PHE A 98 2.93 -15.61 14.50
N LYS A 99 3.86 -16.20 15.16
CA LYS A 99 3.71 -17.55 15.69
C LYS A 99 3.00 -17.57 17.04
#